data_c1fc1cb0622c7608cb8a7632bcf1b298
#
_entry.id   c1fc1cb0622c7608cb8a7632bcf1b298
#
_cell.length_a   1.000
_cell.length_b   1.000
_cell.length_c   1.000
_cell.angle_alpha   90.00
_cell.angle_beta   90.00
_cell.angle_gamma   90.00
#
_symmetry.space_group_name_H-M   'P 1'
#
loop_
_entity.id
_entity.type
_entity.pdbx_description
1 polymer ?
#
loop_
_entity_poly.entity_id
_entity_poly.type
_entity_poly.pdbx_seq_one_letter_code
_entity_poly.pdbx_strand_id
1 'polypeptide(L)'
;MKLKKLALILSASLITVCSVSFSVYADEEVSEEETAAEESVTDEDDGYLTTEDGNYKYSFESSEESGEKYVVLEEYLGNEESVVIPEEIDGIKVTKIGDYAFNEKEFIKNITISKNIEDFGDYTFYGSTSITEFKVDEENEIYKADENGAIVGKDGLAYFVYPCGKNPTEITIPDGTVAIQSSAFAVCKELKTINLPDSLEYIGSFCFAECESLDNVVIPDGVTTLEQYTFSGCKSLKNITLPDTMTLIGDAAFFECESMTEFNFPASLTEIGQGAFVSTGFKTIEIPATVISIGYSAFGFTTDQTHEIIAVDGFSISGYSGSYAQSYCTENGIEFIEIEPANTDTGKNSSESKVKPGVVISICIAAAVIIIVVIIFVKKVKNYDYDDENEGDYDDYKDDSEESENNGNE
;
A
#
# COMPACT_ATOMS: atom_id res chain seq x y z
N MET A 1 -1.87 -21.68 -18.81
CA MET A 1 -1.69 -20.31 -19.32
C MET A 1 -2.40 -19.27 -18.45
N LYS A 2 -3.62 -19.50 -17.94
CA LYS A 2 -4.32 -18.55 -17.04
C LYS A 2 -3.66 -18.35 -15.67
N LEU A 3 -3.07 -19.37 -15.07
CA LEU A 3 -2.40 -19.27 -13.76
C LEU A 3 -1.07 -18.48 -13.80
N LYS A 4 -0.35 -18.47 -14.94
CA LYS A 4 0.90 -17.70 -15.07
C LYS A 4 0.65 -16.19 -15.24
N LYS A 5 -0.47 -15.80 -15.86
CA LYS A 5 -0.86 -14.40 -15.99
C LYS A 5 -1.38 -13.79 -14.67
N LEU A 6 -2.08 -14.58 -13.86
CA LEU A 6 -2.53 -14.16 -12.53
C LEU A 6 -1.32 -13.96 -11.59
N ALA A 7 -0.26 -14.77 -11.73
CA ALA A 7 0.98 -14.61 -10.96
C ALA A 7 1.76 -13.32 -11.33
N LEU A 8 1.66 -12.84 -12.57
CA LEU A 8 2.29 -11.56 -12.97
C LEU A 8 1.55 -10.35 -12.38
N ILE A 9 0.23 -10.43 -12.26
CA ILE A 9 -0.59 -9.36 -11.65
C ILE A 9 -0.36 -9.28 -10.13
N LEU A 10 -0.07 -10.42 -9.50
CA LEU A 10 0.20 -10.51 -8.05
C LEU A 10 1.67 -10.34 -7.69
N SER A 11 2.62 -10.50 -8.63
CA SER A 11 4.06 -10.40 -8.33
C SER A 11 4.59 -8.97 -8.28
N ALA A 12 3.90 -8.01 -8.87
CA ALA A 12 4.25 -6.59 -8.76
C ALA A 12 4.01 -6.02 -7.34
N SER A 13 3.17 -6.67 -6.53
CA SER A 13 2.83 -6.21 -5.18
C SER A 13 3.52 -6.98 -4.04
N LEU A 14 4.40 -7.96 -4.32
CA LEU A 14 4.99 -8.80 -3.28
C LEU A 14 6.46 -8.48 -2.91
N ILE A 15 7.06 -7.47 -3.52
CA ILE A 15 8.44 -7.08 -3.19
C ILE A 15 8.49 -5.57 -2.94
N THR A 16 8.03 -5.11 -1.81
CA THR A 16 8.64 -3.98 -1.09
C THR A 16 8.04 -3.87 0.30
N VAL A 17 8.43 -4.74 1.21
CA VAL A 17 8.49 -4.39 2.62
C VAL A 17 9.77 -3.57 2.77
N CYS A 18 9.76 -2.35 2.29
CA CYS A 18 10.76 -1.37 2.63
C CYS A 18 10.16 -0.41 3.66
N SER A 19 10.74 -0.42 4.83
CA SER A 19 10.58 0.55 5.89
C SER A 19 10.66 1.96 5.34
N VAL A 20 9.53 2.55 4.98
CA VAL A 20 9.44 3.99 4.77
C VAL A 20 9.38 4.62 6.15
N SER A 21 10.51 5.11 6.61
CA SER A 21 10.56 6.02 7.74
C SER A 21 9.72 7.23 7.39
N PHE A 22 8.73 7.51 8.24
CA PHE A 22 7.96 8.75 8.21
C PHE A 22 8.96 9.92 8.26
N SER A 23 9.26 10.56 7.15
CA SER A 23 9.77 11.92 7.16
C SER A 23 8.57 12.84 7.01
N VAL A 24 8.11 13.33 8.14
CA VAL A 24 7.21 14.47 8.26
C VAL A 24 7.86 15.62 7.49
N TYR A 25 7.19 16.14 6.48
CA TYR A 25 7.53 17.42 5.91
C TYR A 25 7.31 18.47 7.00
N ALA A 26 8.39 18.87 7.67
CA ALA A 26 8.41 20.06 8.46
C ALA A 26 8.74 21.21 7.50
N ASP A 27 7.77 22.10 7.29
CA ASP A 27 8.04 23.43 6.75
C ASP A 27 8.95 24.16 7.76
N GLU A 28 10.24 24.25 7.46
CA GLU A 28 11.14 25.19 8.12
C GLU A 28 10.86 26.59 7.56
N GLU A 29 10.26 27.45 8.36
CA GLU A 29 10.32 28.88 8.15
C GLU A 29 11.79 29.33 8.22
N VAL A 30 12.37 29.58 7.06
CA VAL A 30 13.70 30.20 6.94
C VAL A 30 13.56 31.68 7.19
N SER A 31 14.06 32.14 8.33
CA SER A 31 14.34 33.56 8.57
C SER A 31 15.48 34.02 7.68
N GLU A 32 15.20 35.03 6.85
CA GLU A 32 16.18 35.74 6.02
C GLU A 32 17.27 36.36 6.89
N GLU A 33 18.51 35.93 6.74
CA GLU A 33 19.70 36.77 6.92
C GLU A 33 20.66 36.55 5.77
N GLU A 34 20.82 37.59 4.96
CA GLU A 34 21.74 37.69 3.86
C GLU A 34 23.20 37.47 4.31
N THR A 35 23.90 36.53 3.72
CA THR A 35 25.33 36.67 3.40
C THR A 35 25.62 35.96 2.08
N ALA A 36 25.97 36.79 1.08
CA ALA A 36 26.43 36.35 -0.20
C ALA A 36 27.73 35.54 -0.09
N ALA A 37 27.68 34.29 -0.50
CA ALA A 37 28.83 33.53 -0.98
C ALA A 37 28.35 32.68 -2.16
N GLU A 38 28.89 32.96 -3.34
CA GLU A 38 28.75 32.12 -4.52
C GLU A 38 29.39 30.76 -4.21
N GLU A 39 28.59 29.77 -3.81
CA GLU A 39 28.99 28.37 -3.90
C GLU A 39 28.32 27.77 -5.14
N SER A 40 29.19 27.29 -6.04
CA SER A 40 28.82 26.51 -7.18
C SER A 40 28.00 25.32 -6.72
N VAL A 41 26.70 25.29 -7.09
CA VAL A 41 25.85 24.11 -7.01
C VAL A 41 26.51 23.05 -7.90
N THR A 42 27.17 22.10 -7.28
CA THR A 42 27.51 20.83 -7.94
C THR A 42 26.19 20.09 -8.03
N ASP A 43 25.65 19.96 -9.25
CA ASP A 43 24.64 18.95 -9.53
C ASP A 43 25.16 17.61 -8.99
N GLU A 44 24.57 17.09 -7.92
CA GLU A 44 24.79 15.71 -7.54
C GLU A 44 24.23 14.90 -8.72
N ASP A 45 25.11 14.16 -9.41
CA ASP A 45 24.75 13.26 -10.48
C ASP A 45 23.83 12.18 -9.88
N ASP A 46 22.51 12.39 -9.98
CA ASP A 46 21.48 11.47 -9.48
C ASP A 46 21.38 10.19 -10.34
N GLY A 47 22.23 10.06 -11.35
CA GLY A 47 22.31 8.90 -12.23
C GLY A 47 21.22 8.85 -13.31
N TYR A 48 20.32 9.84 -13.34
CA TYR A 48 19.27 9.95 -14.35
C TYR A 48 19.74 10.79 -15.55
N LEU A 49 19.16 10.51 -16.71
CA LEU A 49 19.36 11.26 -17.93
C LEU A 49 18.15 12.16 -18.20
N THR A 50 18.36 13.24 -18.95
CA THR A 50 17.28 14.13 -19.39
C THR A 50 17.18 14.10 -20.91
N THR A 51 15.94 14.04 -21.44
CA THR A 51 15.70 14.09 -22.89
C THR A 51 16.18 15.41 -23.50
N GLU A 52 16.53 15.42 -24.80
CA GLU A 52 17.03 16.62 -25.49
C GLU A 52 16.05 17.81 -25.43
N ASP A 53 14.74 17.55 -25.39
CA ASP A 53 13.69 18.57 -25.24
C ASP A 53 13.49 19.02 -23.79
N GLY A 54 14.15 18.39 -22.83
CA GLY A 54 14.08 18.70 -21.41
C GLY A 54 12.77 18.26 -20.73
N ASN A 55 11.94 17.43 -21.39
CA ASN A 55 10.61 17.10 -20.88
C ASN A 55 10.58 15.90 -19.94
N TYR A 56 11.61 15.03 -19.96
CA TYR A 56 11.64 13.82 -19.14
C TYR A 56 13.01 13.57 -18.52
N LYS A 57 13.03 13.19 -17.25
CA LYS A 57 14.11 12.40 -16.67
C LYS A 57 13.84 10.93 -16.97
N TYR A 58 14.88 10.18 -17.26
CA TYR A 58 14.77 8.75 -17.56
C TYR A 58 16.01 7.98 -17.17
N SER A 59 15.86 6.68 -17.03
CA SER A 59 16.93 5.72 -16.80
C SER A 59 16.87 4.57 -17.80
N PHE A 60 17.95 3.78 -17.84
CA PHE A 60 17.98 2.55 -18.59
C PHE A 60 17.96 1.37 -17.64
N GLU A 61 17.03 0.46 -17.83
CA GLU A 61 17.00 -0.83 -17.18
C GLU A 61 17.18 -1.97 -18.20
N SER A 62 17.34 -3.20 -17.69
CA SER A 62 17.44 -4.39 -18.52
C SER A 62 16.50 -5.47 -17.98
N SER A 63 15.77 -6.12 -18.88
CA SER A 63 14.91 -7.23 -18.53
C SER A 63 15.74 -8.40 -17.98
N GLU A 64 15.35 -8.93 -16.81
CA GLU A 64 16.01 -10.08 -16.20
C GLU A 64 15.89 -11.35 -17.05
N GLU A 65 14.77 -11.50 -17.79
CA GLU A 65 14.52 -12.69 -18.61
C GLU A 65 15.26 -12.66 -19.96
N SER A 66 15.26 -11.50 -20.65
CA SER A 66 15.80 -11.37 -22.02
C SER A 66 17.15 -10.66 -22.07
N GLY A 67 17.53 -9.87 -21.05
CA GLY A 67 18.66 -8.96 -21.07
C GLY A 67 18.48 -7.77 -22.02
N GLU A 68 17.30 -7.56 -22.58
CA GLU A 68 16.99 -6.45 -23.47
C GLU A 68 16.90 -5.16 -22.66
N LYS A 69 17.55 -4.08 -23.14
CA LYS A 69 17.49 -2.76 -22.52
C LYS A 69 16.18 -2.08 -22.84
N TYR A 70 15.65 -1.38 -21.86
CA TYR A 70 14.47 -0.51 -22.00
C TYR A 70 14.66 0.79 -21.23
N VAL A 71 13.81 1.77 -21.50
CA VAL A 71 13.77 3.06 -20.81
C VAL A 71 12.66 3.05 -19.78
N VAL A 72 12.97 3.55 -18.58
CA VAL A 72 12.02 3.95 -17.54
C VAL A 72 11.92 5.47 -17.55
N LEU A 73 10.71 6.02 -17.65
CA LEU A 73 10.46 7.46 -17.44
C LEU A 73 10.35 7.72 -15.96
N GLU A 74 11.32 8.39 -15.38
CA GLU A 74 11.42 8.63 -13.95
C GLU A 74 10.63 9.87 -13.50
N GLU A 75 10.63 10.94 -14.32
CA GLU A 75 9.90 12.15 -14.00
C GLU A 75 9.53 12.94 -15.27
N TYR A 76 8.33 13.48 -15.30
CA TYR A 76 7.92 14.47 -16.29
C TYR A 76 8.27 15.89 -15.82
N LEU A 77 9.14 16.57 -16.57
CA LEU A 77 9.65 17.92 -16.29
C LEU A 77 8.94 18.99 -17.15
N GLY A 78 8.14 18.57 -18.14
CA GLY A 78 7.46 19.48 -19.07
C GLY A 78 6.32 20.25 -18.40
N ASN A 79 5.68 21.11 -19.19
CA ASN A 79 4.58 21.96 -18.74
C ASN A 79 3.35 21.93 -19.66
N GLU A 80 3.23 20.90 -20.49
CA GLU A 80 2.14 20.76 -21.44
C GLU A 80 0.86 20.21 -20.77
N GLU A 81 -0.31 20.77 -21.13
CA GLU A 81 -1.61 20.26 -20.68
C GLU A 81 -1.97 18.90 -21.29
N SER A 82 -1.36 18.55 -22.42
CA SER A 82 -1.60 17.29 -23.12
C SER A 82 -0.26 16.63 -23.42
N VAL A 83 0.00 15.51 -22.77
CA VAL A 83 1.27 14.80 -22.84
C VAL A 83 1.12 13.53 -23.66
N VAL A 84 2.09 13.28 -24.56
CA VAL A 84 2.21 12.01 -25.28
C VAL A 84 3.47 11.32 -24.81
N ILE A 85 3.31 10.14 -24.21
CA ILE A 85 4.45 9.33 -23.80
C ILE A 85 5.23 8.86 -25.04
N PRO A 86 6.55 9.12 -25.12
CA PRO A 86 7.33 8.72 -26.29
C PRO A 86 7.38 7.19 -26.41
N GLU A 87 7.41 6.69 -27.64
CA GLU A 87 7.58 5.25 -27.88
C GLU A 87 9.02 4.80 -27.61
N GLU A 88 9.99 5.67 -27.91
CA GLU A 88 11.41 5.40 -27.80
C GLU A 88 12.16 6.66 -27.37
N ILE A 89 13.25 6.48 -26.63
CA ILE A 89 14.27 7.50 -26.33
C ILE A 89 15.61 6.90 -26.74
N ASP A 90 16.39 7.63 -27.53
CA ASP A 90 17.70 7.18 -28.08
C ASP A 90 17.61 5.84 -28.86
N GLY A 91 16.45 5.56 -29.47
CA GLY A 91 16.22 4.32 -30.23
C GLY A 91 15.95 3.10 -29.33
N ILE A 92 15.76 3.30 -28.02
CA ILE A 92 15.40 2.27 -27.04
C ILE A 92 13.96 2.48 -26.60
N LYS A 93 13.18 1.40 -26.57
CA LYS A 93 11.77 1.45 -26.22
C LYS A 93 11.56 1.97 -24.80
N VAL A 94 10.56 2.85 -24.64
CA VAL A 94 10.04 3.24 -23.34
C VAL A 94 8.97 2.22 -22.94
N THR A 95 9.26 1.39 -21.94
CA THR A 95 8.34 0.32 -21.52
C THR A 95 7.74 0.54 -20.14
N LYS A 96 8.34 1.42 -19.34
CA LYS A 96 7.87 1.70 -17.97
C LYS A 96 7.76 3.20 -17.72
N ILE A 97 6.72 3.57 -17.00
CA ILE A 97 6.60 4.88 -16.35
C ILE A 97 6.84 4.64 -14.87
N GLY A 98 7.89 5.26 -14.32
CA GLY A 98 8.41 5.03 -12.99
C GLY A 98 7.50 5.54 -11.86
N ASP A 99 7.96 5.31 -10.64
CA ASP A 99 7.27 5.74 -9.43
C ASP A 99 7.19 7.27 -9.41
N TYR A 100 6.03 7.82 -9.05
CA TYR A 100 5.80 9.27 -8.97
C TYR A 100 6.10 10.07 -10.25
N ALA A 101 6.32 9.44 -11.41
CA ALA A 101 6.78 10.12 -12.64
C ALA A 101 5.90 11.31 -13.06
N PHE A 102 4.62 11.28 -12.78
CA PHE A 102 3.63 12.33 -13.05
C PHE A 102 2.94 12.80 -11.77
N ASN A 103 3.58 12.66 -10.60
CA ASN A 103 3.00 13.08 -9.33
C ASN A 103 2.77 14.61 -9.29
N GLU A 104 1.60 15.02 -8.76
CA GLU A 104 1.23 16.43 -8.52
C GLU A 104 1.31 17.34 -9.78
N LYS A 105 1.23 16.79 -10.97
CA LYS A 105 1.22 17.57 -12.21
C LYS A 105 -0.20 18.09 -12.51
N GLU A 106 -0.71 18.98 -11.66
CA GLU A 106 -2.10 19.49 -11.71
C GLU A 106 -2.47 20.22 -13.01
N PHE A 107 -1.50 20.62 -13.82
CA PHE A 107 -1.75 21.28 -15.10
C PHE A 107 -2.07 20.31 -16.23
N ILE A 108 -1.77 19.02 -16.08
CA ILE A 108 -1.99 18.00 -17.12
C ILE A 108 -3.47 17.63 -17.16
N LYS A 109 -4.05 17.68 -18.37
CA LYS A 109 -5.45 17.31 -18.63
C LYS A 109 -5.60 15.99 -19.35
N ASN A 110 -4.64 15.65 -20.21
CA ASN A 110 -4.69 14.44 -21.03
C ASN A 110 -3.32 13.81 -21.13
N ILE A 111 -3.27 12.48 -21.03
CA ILE A 111 -2.05 11.71 -21.25
C ILE A 111 -2.35 10.62 -22.29
N THR A 112 -1.48 10.50 -23.28
CA THR A 112 -1.53 9.42 -24.26
C THR A 112 -0.43 8.41 -23.94
N ILE A 113 -0.81 7.19 -23.60
CA ILE A 113 0.07 6.06 -23.32
C ILE A 113 0.46 5.41 -24.63
N SER A 114 1.76 5.27 -24.89
CA SER A 114 2.27 4.68 -26.11
C SER A 114 2.12 3.15 -26.12
N LYS A 115 2.26 2.56 -27.30
CA LYS A 115 2.10 1.11 -27.50
C LYS A 115 3.10 0.25 -26.76
N ASN A 116 4.28 0.80 -26.42
CA ASN A 116 5.36 0.05 -25.80
C ASN A 116 5.27 0.02 -24.25
N ILE A 117 4.38 0.80 -23.62
CA ILE A 117 4.24 0.81 -22.17
C ILE A 117 3.68 -0.53 -21.71
N GLU A 118 4.42 -1.19 -20.82
CA GLU A 118 4.14 -2.49 -20.23
C GLU A 118 3.90 -2.41 -18.71
N ASP A 119 4.41 -1.33 -18.05
CA ASP A 119 4.33 -1.21 -16.59
C ASP A 119 4.18 0.26 -16.15
N PHE A 120 3.55 0.41 -14.98
CA PHE A 120 3.44 1.66 -14.24
C PHE A 120 4.01 1.43 -12.84
N GLY A 121 4.87 2.33 -12.39
CA GLY A 121 5.38 2.37 -11.03
C GLY A 121 4.29 2.77 -10.03
N ASP A 122 4.66 2.74 -8.76
CA ASP A 122 3.77 3.17 -7.68
C ASP A 122 3.53 4.69 -7.74
N TYR A 123 2.29 5.10 -7.46
CA TYR A 123 1.91 6.52 -7.38
C TYR A 123 2.20 7.33 -8.66
N THR A 124 2.37 6.70 -9.80
CA THR A 124 2.76 7.33 -11.07
C THR A 124 1.99 8.63 -11.35
N PHE A 125 0.68 8.68 -11.11
CA PHE A 125 -0.20 9.84 -11.38
C PHE A 125 -0.83 10.43 -10.11
N TYR A 126 -0.31 10.08 -8.91
CA TYR A 126 -0.87 10.57 -7.65
C TYR A 126 -0.89 12.10 -7.59
N GLY A 127 -1.98 12.69 -7.12
CA GLY A 127 -2.12 14.16 -7.03
C GLY A 127 -2.30 14.90 -8.36
N SER A 128 -2.21 14.24 -9.52
CA SER A 128 -2.47 14.86 -10.83
C SER A 128 -3.97 14.96 -11.13
N THR A 129 -4.67 15.73 -10.28
CA THR A 129 -6.13 15.78 -10.18
C THR A 129 -6.86 16.45 -11.35
N SER A 130 -6.14 17.08 -12.27
CA SER A 130 -6.72 17.73 -13.46
C SER A 130 -6.85 16.81 -14.67
N ILE A 131 -6.32 15.58 -14.59
CA ILE A 131 -6.40 14.62 -15.71
C ILE A 131 -7.85 14.22 -15.92
N THR A 132 -8.38 14.53 -17.11
CA THR A 132 -9.75 14.21 -17.52
C THR A 132 -9.83 13.02 -18.46
N GLU A 133 -8.72 12.61 -19.08
CA GLU A 133 -8.72 11.53 -20.04
C GLU A 133 -7.32 10.91 -20.15
N PHE A 134 -7.26 9.59 -20.09
CA PHE A 134 -6.14 8.82 -20.61
C PHE A 134 -6.52 8.24 -21.98
N LYS A 135 -5.60 8.33 -22.91
CA LYS A 135 -5.66 7.64 -24.20
C LYS A 135 -4.60 6.56 -24.20
N VAL A 136 -4.92 5.42 -24.76
CA VAL A 136 -3.96 4.33 -24.91
C VAL A 136 -3.93 3.98 -26.40
N ASP A 137 -2.70 3.85 -26.93
CA ASP A 137 -2.48 3.46 -28.32
C ASP A 137 -3.18 2.11 -28.60
N GLU A 138 -3.85 1.99 -29.73
CA GLU A 138 -4.61 0.78 -30.09
C GLU A 138 -3.69 -0.46 -30.26
N GLU A 139 -2.41 -0.24 -30.58
CA GLU A 139 -1.38 -1.27 -30.69
C GLU A 139 -0.81 -1.70 -29.34
N ASN A 140 -1.13 -1.02 -28.24
CA ASN A 140 -0.71 -1.47 -26.90
C ASN A 140 -1.37 -2.83 -26.60
N GLU A 141 -0.56 -3.83 -26.24
CA GLU A 141 -1.02 -5.20 -26.03
C GLU A 141 -1.53 -5.47 -24.61
N ILE A 142 -1.20 -4.61 -23.63
CA ILE A 142 -1.47 -4.81 -22.21
C ILE A 142 -2.63 -3.95 -21.74
N TYR A 143 -2.68 -2.68 -22.16
CA TYR A 143 -3.64 -1.68 -21.70
C TYR A 143 -4.59 -1.21 -22.80
N LYS A 144 -5.70 -0.65 -22.35
CA LYS A 144 -6.64 0.13 -23.17
C LYS A 144 -7.27 1.22 -22.31
N ALA A 145 -7.80 2.26 -22.94
CA ALA A 145 -8.72 3.17 -22.28
C ALA A 145 -10.14 2.59 -22.27
N ASP A 146 -10.87 2.73 -21.16
CA ASP A 146 -12.30 2.43 -21.10
C ASP A 146 -13.15 3.61 -21.60
N GLU A 147 -14.47 3.49 -21.55
CA GLU A 147 -15.41 4.55 -21.95
C GLU A 147 -15.33 5.81 -21.04
N ASN A 148 -14.78 5.66 -19.84
CA ASN A 148 -14.52 6.75 -18.91
C ASN A 148 -13.14 7.37 -19.08
N GLY A 149 -12.31 6.86 -20.00
CA GLY A 149 -10.93 7.29 -20.19
C GLY A 149 -10.01 6.83 -19.06
N ALA A 150 -10.38 5.81 -18.32
CA ALA A 150 -9.52 5.14 -17.34
C ALA A 150 -8.58 4.16 -18.04
N ILE A 151 -7.37 3.99 -17.50
CA ILE A 151 -6.46 2.92 -17.94
C ILE A 151 -6.92 1.60 -17.32
N VAL A 152 -7.24 0.63 -18.15
CA VAL A 152 -7.65 -0.72 -17.75
C VAL A 152 -6.85 -1.76 -18.51
N GLY A 153 -6.75 -2.97 -17.97
CA GLY A 153 -6.16 -4.11 -18.67
C GLY A 153 -6.92 -4.41 -19.97
N LYS A 154 -6.20 -4.81 -21.02
CA LYS A 154 -6.80 -5.15 -22.32
C LYS A 154 -7.82 -6.28 -22.20
N ASP A 155 -7.63 -7.19 -21.27
CA ASP A 155 -8.54 -8.28 -20.92
C ASP A 155 -9.74 -7.84 -20.07
N GLY A 156 -9.72 -6.61 -19.54
CA GLY A 156 -10.78 -6.05 -18.69
C GLY A 156 -10.78 -6.54 -17.25
N LEU A 157 -9.71 -7.23 -16.81
CA LEU A 157 -9.65 -7.81 -15.46
C LEU A 157 -9.15 -6.85 -14.39
N ALA A 158 -8.44 -5.77 -14.78
CA ALA A 158 -7.86 -4.84 -13.83
C ALA A 158 -8.09 -3.38 -14.19
N TYR A 159 -8.33 -2.54 -13.17
CA TYR A 159 -8.29 -1.09 -13.23
C TYR A 159 -6.94 -0.59 -12.74
N PHE A 160 -6.28 0.28 -13.51
CA PHE A 160 -4.97 0.82 -13.17
C PHE A 160 -5.05 2.28 -12.70
N VAL A 161 -5.74 3.15 -13.45
CA VAL A 161 -5.84 4.58 -13.12
C VAL A 161 -7.14 5.14 -13.63
N TYR A 162 -7.83 5.91 -12.79
CA TYR A 162 -9.03 6.67 -13.16
C TYR A 162 -8.70 8.17 -13.34
N PRO A 163 -9.23 8.86 -14.36
CA PRO A 163 -9.00 10.28 -14.56
C PRO A 163 -9.87 11.12 -13.63
N CYS A 164 -9.39 11.37 -12.40
CA CYS A 164 -10.15 12.05 -11.32
C CYS A 164 -10.54 13.49 -11.66
N GLY A 165 -9.87 14.14 -12.63
CA GLY A 165 -10.25 15.46 -13.13
C GLY A 165 -11.64 15.56 -13.78
N LYS A 166 -12.28 14.42 -14.06
CA LYS A 166 -13.71 14.37 -14.44
C LYS A 166 -14.64 14.71 -13.28
N ASN A 167 -14.14 14.73 -12.05
CA ASN A 167 -14.91 14.98 -10.83
C ASN A 167 -16.16 14.09 -10.72
N PRO A 168 -16.03 12.74 -10.85
CA PRO A 168 -17.16 11.86 -10.76
C PRO A 168 -17.74 11.87 -9.34
N THR A 169 -19.07 11.85 -9.22
CA THR A 169 -19.73 11.67 -7.92
C THR A 169 -20.13 10.21 -7.69
N GLU A 170 -20.19 9.42 -8.73
CA GLU A 170 -20.49 7.99 -8.69
C GLU A 170 -19.70 7.26 -9.76
N ILE A 171 -19.12 6.12 -9.41
CA ILE A 171 -18.41 5.21 -10.33
C ILE A 171 -18.95 3.80 -10.11
N THR A 172 -19.15 3.09 -11.22
CA THR A 172 -19.44 1.66 -11.20
C THR A 172 -18.31 0.91 -11.89
N ILE A 173 -17.63 0.02 -11.16
CA ILE A 173 -16.62 -0.87 -11.72
C ILE A 173 -17.32 -2.01 -12.45
N PRO A 174 -16.95 -2.31 -13.70
CA PRO A 174 -17.60 -3.34 -14.50
C PRO A 174 -17.52 -4.74 -13.88
N ASP A 175 -18.58 -5.52 -14.08
CA ASP A 175 -18.59 -6.95 -13.74
C ASP A 175 -17.43 -7.68 -14.45
N GLY A 176 -16.79 -8.59 -13.72
CA GLY A 176 -15.63 -9.34 -14.22
C GLY A 176 -14.28 -8.69 -13.88
N THR A 177 -14.26 -7.44 -13.38
CA THR A 177 -13.02 -6.85 -12.80
C THR A 177 -12.62 -7.65 -11.57
N VAL A 178 -11.35 -8.05 -11.51
CA VAL A 178 -10.77 -8.87 -10.45
C VAL A 178 -9.86 -8.04 -9.54
N ALA A 179 -9.24 -6.99 -10.09
CA ALA A 179 -8.28 -6.15 -9.35
C ALA A 179 -8.47 -4.66 -9.64
N ILE A 180 -8.28 -3.86 -8.60
CA ILE A 180 -8.08 -2.40 -8.71
C ILE A 180 -6.68 -2.14 -8.15
N GLN A 181 -5.82 -1.51 -8.98
CA GLN A 181 -4.42 -1.31 -8.64
C GLN A 181 -4.22 -0.20 -7.62
N SER A 182 -2.98 -0.11 -7.10
CA SER A 182 -2.59 0.93 -6.14
C SER A 182 -2.87 2.32 -6.69
N SER A 183 -3.39 3.21 -5.83
CA SER A 183 -3.72 4.62 -6.16
C SER A 183 -4.71 4.83 -7.31
N ALA A 184 -5.42 3.80 -7.79
CA ALA A 184 -6.26 3.88 -8.99
C ALA A 184 -7.32 4.99 -8.94
N PHE A 185 -7.86 5.31 -7.77
CA PHE A 185 -8.85 6.37 -7.51
C PHE A 185 -8.38 7.40 -6.49
N ALA A 186 -7.07 7.41 -6.17
CA ALA A 186 -6.54 8.35 -5.18
C ALA A 186 -6.86 9.80 -5.57
N VAL A 187 -7.21 10.62 -4.57
CA VAL A 187 -7.52 12.06 -4.72
C VAL A 187 -8.74 12.35 -5.60
N CYS A 188 -9.62 11.37 -5.84
CA CYS A 188 -10.93 11.61 -6.47
C CYS A 188 -11.90 12.28 -5.47
N LYS A 189 -11.65 13.55 -5.12
CA LYS A 189 -12.27 14.25 -3.99
C LYS A 189 -13.80 14.36 -4.05
N GLU A 190 -14.38 14.41 -5.24
CA GLU A 190 -15.83 14.54 -5.45
C GLU A 190 -16.57 13.18 -5.46
N LEU A 191 -15.84 12.06 -5.45
CA LEU A 191 -16.40 10.71 -5.47
C LEU A 191 -17.16 10.43 -4.17
N LYS A 192 -18.50 10.19 -4.28
CA LYS A 192 -19.39 9.89 -3.15
C LYS A 192 -19.72 8.42 -3.03
N THR A 193 -19.83 7.76 -4.17
CA THR A 193 -20.26 6.36 -4.26
C THR A 193 -19.40 5.61 -5.24
N ILE A 194 -18.91 4.44 -4.82
CA ILE A 194 -18.29 3.48 -5.70
C ILE A 194 -19.01 2.13 -5.59
N ASN A 195 -19.40 1.58 -6.74
CA ASN A 195 -20.03 0.27 -6.83
C ASN A 195 -18.98 -0.74 -7.28
N LEU A 196 -18.62 -1.66 -6.39
CA LEU A 196 -17.62 -2.70 -6.62
C LEU A 196 -18.30 -4.01 -7.03
N PRO A 197 -17.79 -4.74 -8.04
CA PRO A 197 -18.41 -5.99 -8.50
C PRO A 197 -18.06 -7.17 -7.57
N ASP A 198 -18.93 -8.18 -7.53
CA ASP A 198 -18.71 -9.41 -6.74
C ASP A 198 -17.47 -10.21 -7.19
N SER A 199 -16.96 -9.94 -8.40
CA SER A 199 -15.75 -10.58 -8.95
C SER A 199 -14.45 -10.01 -8.41
N LEU A 200 -14.50 -8.91 -7.64
CA LEU A 200 -13.30 -8.23 -7.15
C LEU A 200 -12.62 -9.06 -6.05
N GLU A 201 -11.32 -9.27 -6.19
CA GLU A 201 -10.48 -10.04 -5.26
C GLU A 201 -9.35 -9.20 -4.66
N TYR A 202 -8.97 -8.07 -5.31
CA TYR A 202 -7.87 -7.23 -4.87
C TYR A 202 -8.18 -5.74 -4.99
N ILE A 203 -7.83 -4.99 -3.93
CA ILE A 203 -7.83 -3.52 -3.86
C ILE A 203 -6.46 -3.11 -3.39
N GLY A 204 -5.71 -2.39 -4.22
CA GLY A 204 -4.34 -1.98 -3.95
C GLY A 204 -4.20 -0.89 -2.89
N SER A 205 -2.96 -0.68 -2.46
CA SER A 205 -2.60 0.38 -1.50
C SER A 205 -3.00 1.76 -2.01
N PHE A 206 -3.44 2.65 -1.11
CA PHE A 206 -3.88 4.02 -1.45
C PHE A 206 -5.01 4.11 -2.47
N CYS A 207 -5.68 3.00 -2.80
CA CYS A 207 -6.63 2.94 -3.92
C CYS A 207 -7.68 4.04 -3.88
N PHE A 208 -8.22 4.37 -2.72
CA PHE A 208 -9.20 5.43 -2.48
C PHE A 208 -8.69 6.53 -1.54
N ALA A 209 -7.37 6.66 -1.39
CA ALA A 209 -6.81 7.68 -0.51
C ALA A 209 -7.28 9.07 -0.93
N GLU A 210 -7.63 9.92 0.05
CA GLU A 210 -8.14 11.29 -0.13
C GLU A 210 -9.39 11.41 -1.00
N CYS A 211 -10.20 10.36 -1.11
CA CYS A 211 -11.58 10.46 -1.61
C CYS A 211 -12.47 11.14 -0.56
N GLU A 212 -12.26 12.44 -0.33
CA GLU A 212 -12.82 13.20 0.80
C GLU A 212 -14.35 13.15 0.89
N SER A 213 -15.05 13.00 -0.23
CA SER A 213 -16.52 12.94 -0.30
C SER A 213 -17.10 11.53 -0.21
N LEU A 214 -16.27 10.48 -0.22
CA LEU A 214 -16.73 9.09 -0.20
C LEU A 214 -17.46 8.80 1.12
N ASP A 215 -18.75 8.38 1.02
CA ASP A 215 -19.65 8.29 2.19
C ASP A 215 -19.87 6.83 2.64
N ASN A 216 -20.12 5.92 1.71
CA ASN A 216 -20.38 4.51 1.98
C ASN A 216 -19.70 3.60 0.98
N VAL A 217 -19.14 2.48 1.46
CA VAL A 217 -18.50 1.46 0.61
C VAL A 217 -18.93 0.07 1.07
N VAL A 218 -19.19 -0.81 0.11
CA VAL A 218 -19.40 -2.25 0.36
C VAL A 218 -18.26 -2.99 -0.30
N ILE A 219 -17.44 -3.68 0.49
CA ILE A 219 -16.34 -4.51 0.03
C ILE A 219 -16.87 -5.91 -0.27
N PRO A 220 -16.66 -6.45 -1.49
CA PRO A 220 -17.16 -7.78 -1.87
C PRO A 220 -16.41 -8.92 -1.18
N ASP A 221 -17.06 -10.09 -1.12
CA ASP A 221 -16.57 -11.29 -0.40
C ASP A 221 -15.21 -11.84 -0.90
N GLY A 222 -14.83 -11.52 -2.14
CA GLY A 222 -13.54 -11.91 -2.73
C GLY A 222 -12.35 -11.18 -2.13
N VAL A 223 -12.55 -9.97 -1.59
CA VAL A 223 -11.49 -9.16 -0.99
C VAL A 223 -11.28 -9.59 0.46
N THR A 224 -10.14 -10.16 0.76
CA THR A 224 -9.82 -10.71 2.09
C THR A 224 -8.86 -9.84 2.89
N THR A 225 -8.25 -8.84 2.27
CA THR A 225 -7.32 -7.87 2.89
C THR A 225 -7.64 -6.46 2.42
N LEU A 226 -7.54 -5.49 3.30
CA LEU A 226 -7.38 -4.08 2.93
C LEU A 226 -5.90 -3.75 3.03
N GLU A 227 -5.35 -3.25 1.94
CA GLU A 227 -3.96 -2.83 1.88
C GLU A 227 -3.73 -1.52 2.64
N GLN A 228 -2.47 -1.14 2.81
CA GLN A 228 -2.11 0.10 3.51
C GLN A 228 -2.74 1.33 2.83
N TYR A 229 -3.19 2.28 3.66
CA TYR A 229 -3.76 3.58 3.24
C TYR A 229 -4.97 3.49 2.29
N THR A 230 -5.61 2.34 2.12
CA THR A 230 -6.67 2.14 1.11
C THR A 230 -7.75 3.22 1.14
N PHE A 231 -8.19 3.66 2.32
CA PHE A 231 -9.20 4.72 2.53
C PHE A 231 -8.69 5.89 3.36
N SER A 232 -7.35 6.07 3.44
CA SER A 232 -6.77 7.20 4.18
C SER A 232 -7.30 8.54 3.65
N GLY A 233 -7.65 9.46 4.54
CA GLY A 233 -8.19 10.77 4.15
C GLY A 233 -9.61 10.77 3.59
N CYS A 234 -10.36 9.66 3.67
CA CYS A 234 -11.78 9.60 3.32
C CYS A 234 -12.64 10.27 4.42
N LYS A 235 -12.55 11.59 4.55
CA LYS A 235 -13.12 12.37 5.67
C LYS A 235 -14.62 12.21 5.85
N SER A 236 -15.35 11.96 4.76
CA SER A 236 -16.81 11.76 4.77
C SER A 236 -17.24 10.32 5.00
N LEU A 237 -16.32 9.35 5.01
CA LEU A 237 -16.65 7.93 5.12
C LEU A 237 -17.25 7.61 6.49
N LYS A 238 -18.53 7.25 6.48
CA LYS A 238 -19.29 6.93 7.70
C LYS A 238 -19.42 5.44 7.89
N ASN A 239 -19.74 4.74 6.79
CA ASN A 239 -20.05 3.34 6.82
C ASN A 239 -19.21 2.57 5.80
N ILE A 240 -18.59 1.51 6.24
CA ILE A 240 -18.00 0.52 5.37
C ILE A 240 -18.54 -0.86 5.78
N THR A 241 -18.95 -1.64 4.79
CA THR A 241 -19.31 -3.04 5.01
C THR A 241 -18.15 -3.90 4.55
N LEU A 242 -17.56 -4.63 5.47
CA LEU A 242 -16.49 -5.59 5.20
C LEU A 242 -17.08 -7.01 5.11
N PRO A 243 -16.56 -7.87 4.24
CA PRO A 243 -16.99 -9.25 4.15
C PRO A 243 -16.52 -10.07 5.36
N ASP A 244 -17.27 -11.11 5.69
CA ASP A 244 -16.90 -12.04 6.77
C ASP A 244 -15.59 -12.81 6.50
N THR A 245 -15.07 -12.76 5.28
CA THR A 245 -13.80 -13.35 4.84
C THR A 245 -12.57 -12.46 5.11
N MET A 246 -12.77 -11.20 5.51
CA MET A 246 -11.67 -10.24 5.76
C MET A 246 -10.80 -10.67 6.94
N THR A 247 -9.49 -10.73 6.74
CA THR A 247 -8.51 -11.17 7.75
C THR A 247 -7.54 -10.10 8.19
N LEU A 248 -7.30 -9.09 7.35
CA LEU A 248 -6.33 -8.02 7.58
C LEU A 248 -6.92 -6.65 7.24
N ILE A 249 -6.72 -5.68 8.12
CA ILE A 249 -6.83 -4.24 7.85
C ILE A 249 -5.40 -3.68 7.91
N GLY A 250 -4.89 -3.17 6.79
CA GLY A 250 -3.54 -2.70 6.62
C GLY A 250 -3.20 -1.41 7.37
N ASP A 251 -1.93 -1.01 7.30
CA ASP A 251 -1.43 0.19 7.96
C ASP A 251 -2.16 1.44 7.45
N ALA A 252 -2.58 2.30 8.37
CA ALA A 252 -3.29 3.55 8.08
C ALA A 252 -4.49 3.41 7.12
N ALA A 253 -5.09 2.22 7.01
CA ALA A 253 -6.17 1.95 6.05
C ALA A 253 -7.36 2.91 6.16
N PHE A 254 -7.65 3.43 7.36
CA PHE A 254 -8.71 4.40 7.68
C PHE A 254 -8.17 5.65 8.40
N PHE A 255 -6.90 5.99 8.17
CA PHE A 255 -6.30 7.20 8.72
C PHE A 255 -7.10 8.44 8.27
N GLU A 256 -7.43 9.36 9.19
CA GLU A 256 -8.26 10.56 8.94
C GLU A 256 -9.67 10.30 8.36
N CYS A 257 -10.27 9.14 8.63
CA CYS A 257 -11.69 8.91 8.37
C CYS A 257 -12.54 9.54 9.47
N GLU A 258 -12.55 10.87 9.57
CA GLU A 258 -13.10 11.66 10.68
C GLU A 258 -14.59 11.43 10.94
N SER A 259 -15.36 11.12 9.89
CA SER A 259 -16.81 10.86 10.00
C SER A 259 -17.16 9.44 10.47
N MET A 260 -16.17 8.54 10.58
CA MET A 260 -16.36 7.16 11.01
C MET A 260 -16.49 7.10 12.53
N THR A 261 -17.72 6.98 13.03
CA THR A 261 -18.05 6.94 14.48
C THR A 261 -18.41 5.55 14.98
N GLU A 262 -18.65 4.62 14.08
CA GLU A 262 -19.00 3.21 14.34
C GLU A 262 -18.28 2.32 13.34
N PHE A 263 -17.90 1.11 13.76
CA PHE A 263 -17.25 0.13 12.88
C PHE A 263 -17.61 -1.30 13.33
N ASN A 264 -17.96 -2.13 12.37
CA ASN A 264 -18.26 -3.54 12.60
C ASN A 264 -17.11 -4.41 12.08
N PHE A 265 -16.33 -4.97 12.98
CA PHE A 265 -15.26 -5.88 12.62
C PHE A 265 -15.81 -7.24 12.20
N PRO A 266 -15.35 -7.80 11.06
CA PRO A 266 -15.70 -9.16 10.66
C PRO A 266 -15.12 -10.19 11.64
N ALA A 267 -15.86 -11.29 11.81
CA ALA A 267 -15.47 -12.33 12.77
C ALA A 267 -14.18 -13.08 12.41
N SER A 268 -13.75 -13.02 11.17
CA SER A 268 -12.48 -13.62 10.67
C SER A 268 -11.28 -12.70 10.84
N LEU A 269 -11.47 -11.43 11.22
CA LEU A 269 -10.36 -10.47 11.33
C LEU A 269 -9.36 -10.93 12.39
N THR A 270 -8.08 -10.98 12.00
CA THR A 270 -6.97 -11.38 12.88
C THR A 270 -5.94 -10.29 13.09
N GLU A 271 -5.80 -9.37 12.14
CA GLU A 271 -4.74 -8.37 12.15
C GLU A 271 -5.25 -6.97 11.81
N ILE A 272 -4.78 -5.99 12.56
CA ILE A 272 -5.03 -4.55 12.34
C ILE A 272 -3.68 -3.84 12.32
N GLY A 273 -3.40 -3.13 11.25
CA GLY A 273 -2.14 -2.46 10.99
C GLY A 273 -1.87 -1.24 11.86
N GLN A 274 -0.65 -0.72 11.73
CA GLN A 274 -0.20 0.49 12.43
C GLN A 274 -1.02 1.70 11.99
N GLY A 275 -1.47 2.50 12.95
CA GLY A 275 -2.20 3.73 12.66
C GLY A 275 -3.52 3.56 11.93
N ALA A 276 -4.03 2.33 11.79
CA ALA A 276 -5.15 1.99 10.92
C ALA A 276 -6.39 2.88 11.11
N PHE A 277 -6.62 3.39 12.32
CA PHE A 277 -7.79 4.21 12.68
C PHE A 277 -7.41 5.52 13.40
N VAL A 278 -6.23 6.07 13.15
CA VAL A 278 -5.84 7.40 13.65
C VAL A 278 -6.78 8.46 13.09
N SER A 279 -7.16 9.42 13.90
CA SER A 279 -8.05 10.54 13.52
C SER A 279 -9.42 10.09 12.99
N THR A 280 -9.93 8.95 13.47
CA THR A 280 -11.34 8.56 13.28
C THR A 280 -12.24 9.18 14.34
N GLY A 281 -13.55 9.19 14.10
CA GLY A 281 -14.55 9.76 15.01
C GLY A 281 -14.94 8.88 16.20
N PHE A 282 -14.26 7.76 16.44
CA PHE A 282 -14.58 6.83 17.53
C PHE A 282 -14.40 7.46 18.92
N LYS A 283 -15.32 7.17 19.81
CA LYS A 283 -15.16 7.41 21.25
C LYS A 283 -14.94 6.12 22.02
N THR A 284 -15.50 5.06 21.51
CA THR A 284 -15.33 3.71 22.02
C THR A 284 -15.43 2.75 20.84
N ILE A 285 -14.74 1.62 20.91
CA ILE A 285 -14.77 0.57 19.89
C ILE A 285 -14.74 -0.80 20.56
N GLU A 286 -15.48 -1.75 20.00
CA GLU A 286 -15.43 -3.15 20.43
C GLU A 286 -14.50 -3.93 19.49
N ILE A 287 -13.47 -4.57 20.05
CA ILE A 287 -12.52 -5.38 19.27
C ILE A 287 -12.80 -6.86 19.52
N PRO A 288 -13.05 -7.66 18.47
CA PRO A 288 -13.35 -9.07 18.59
C PRO A 288 -12.15 -9.87 19.12
N ALA A 289 -12.44 -10.98 19.83
CA ALA A 289 -11.41 -11.85 20.40
C ALA A 289 -10.55 -12.59 19.32
N THR A 290 -10.98 -12.57 18.07
CA THR A 290 -10.24 -13.15 16.95
C THR A 290 -9.02 -12.32 16.55
N VAL A 291 -8.98 -11.03 16.91
CA VAL A 291 -7.84 -10.15 16.62
C VAL A 291 -6.67 -10.53 17.54
N ILE A 292 -5.58 -10.94 16.93
CA ILE A 292 -4.34 -11.40 17.59
C ILE A 292 -3.15 -10.47 17.35
N SER A 293 -3.32 -9.42 16.54
CA SER A 293 -2.31 -8.38 16.28
C SER A 293 -2.99 -7.04 16.07
N ILE A 294 -2.50 -6.00 16.78
CA ILE A 294 -2.92 -4.61 16.62
C ILE A 294 -1.64 -3.78 16.56
N GLY A 295 -1.46 -3.05 15.47
CA GLY A 295 -0.28 -2.22 15.24
C GLY A 295 -0.20 -1.02 16.18
N TYR A 296 0.97 -0.40 16.24
CA TYR A 296 1.21 0.80 17.03
C TYR A 296 0.24 1.92 16.63
N SER A 297 -0.30 2.63 17.61
CA SER A 297 -1.27 3.74 17.41
C SER A 297 -2.51 3.40 16.58
N ALA A 298 -2.87 2.12 16.42
CA ALA A 298 -4.03 1.75 15.60
C ALA A 298 -5.34 2.37 16.08
N PHE A 299 -5.54 2.55 17.39
CA PHE A 299 -6.74 3.13 18.01
C PHE A 299 -6.44 4.09 19.12
N GLY A 300 -7.32 5.08 19.31
CA GLY A 300 -7.25 6.04 20.43
C GLY A 300 -6.23 7.15 20.22
N PHE A 301 -5.86 7.40 18.98
CA PHE A 301 -4.94 8.45 18.60
C PHE A 301 -5.54 9.36 17.51
N THR A 302 -5.06 10.60 17.48
CA THR A 302 -5.39 11.61 16.47
C THR A 302 -4.14 12.40 16.12
N THR A 303 -4.18 13.16 15.04
CA THR A 303 -3.14 14.13 14.69
C THR A 303 -3.46 15.49 15.30
N ASP A 304 -2.45 16.20 15.77
CA ASP A 304 -2.57 17.60 16.20
C ASP A 304 -2.34 18.58 15.03
N GLN A 305 -2.25 19.88 15.33
CA GLN A 305 -2.03 20.92 14.31
C GLN A 305 -0.63 20.89 13.67
N THR A 306 0.30 20.16 14.29
CA THR A 306 1.66 19.95 13.79
C THR A 306 1.81 18.57 13.11
N HIS A 307 0.69 17.86 12.90
CA HIS A 307 0.60 16.50 12.36
C HIS A 307 1.30 15.44 13.25
N GLU A 308 1.56 15.75 14.52
CA GLU A 308 2.04 14.75 15.47
C GLU A 308 0.89 13.87 15.96
N ILE A 309 1.16 12.55 16.11
CA ILE A 309 0.19 11.59 16.63
C ILE A 309 0.11 11.72 18.16
N ILE A 310 -1.07 12.09 18.65
CA ILE A 310 -1.36 12.29 20.08
C ILE A 310 -2.53 11.41 20.53
N ALA A 311 -2.55 11.05 21.82
CA ALA A 311 -3.63 10.26 22.39
C ALA A 311 -4.94 11.06 22.49
N VAL A 312 -6.07 10.40 22.24
CA VAL A 312 -7.42 10.96 22.41
C VAL A 312 -7.88 10.78 23.85
N ASP A 313 -8.17 11.88 24.55
CA ASP A 313 -8.68 11.84 25.91
C ASP A 313 -10.05 11.14 26.00
N GLY A 314 -10.18 10.21 26.95
CA GLY A 314 -11.45 9.51 27.23
C GLY A 314 -11.84 8.47 26.18
N PHE A 315 -10.93 8.10 25.30
CA PHE A 315 -11.16 6.97 24.39
C PHE A 315 -11.10 5.65 25.16
N SER A 316 -11.95 4.69 24.79
CA SER A 316 -11.99 3.37 25.41
C SER A 316 -12.16 2.26 24.38
N ILE A 317 -11.64 1.08 24.72
CA ILE A 317 -11.81 -0.14 23.93
C ILE A 317 -12.55 -1.16 24.78
N SER A 318 -13.60 -1.76 24.20
CA SER A 318 -14.29 -2.90 24.80
C SER A 318 -13.86 -4.22 24.16
N GLY A 319 -13.82 -5.28 24.99
CA GLY A 319 -13.39 -6.60 24.54
C GLY A 319 -13.41 -7.63 25.65
N TYR A 320 -12.97 -8.84 25.34
CA TYR A 320 -12.94 -9.94 26.31
C TYR A 320 -11.65 -9.92 27.14
N SER A 321 -11.77 -10.31 28.41
CA SER A 321 -10.62 -10.48 29.29
C SER A 321 -9.61 -11.46 28.71
N GLY A 322 -8.31 -11.11 28.76
CA GLY A 322 -7.22 -11.89 28.18
C GLY A 322 -7.07 -11.79 26.67
N SER A 323 -7.87 -10.95 25.98
CA SER A 323 -7.72 -10.69 24.54
C SER A 323 -6.50 -9.80 24.24
N TYR A 324 -6.09 -9.75 22.98
CA TYR A 324 -5.03 -8.84 22.53
C TYR A 324 -5.46 -7.37 22.70
N ALA A 325 -6.75 -7.05 22.56
CA ALA A 325 -7.28 -5.73 22.83
C ALA A 325 -6.99 -5.22 24.26
N GLN A 326 -7.09 -6.10 25.28
CA GLN A 326 -6.72 -5.76 26.66
C GLN A 326 -5.24 -5.45 26.81
N SER A 327 -4.37 -6.23 26.15
CA SER A 327 -2.92 -6.00 26.16
C SER A 327 -2.57 -4.66 25.49
N TYR A 328 -3.15 -4.40 24.31
CA TYR A 328 -3.00 -3.14 23.59
C TYR A 328 -3.43 -1.93 24.45
N CYS A 329 -4.56 -2.00 25.15
CA CYS A 329 -5.00 -0.94 26.06
C CYS A 329 -4.01 -0.69 27.20
N THR A 330 -3.46 -1.77 27.77
CA THR A 330 -2.48 -1.68 28.86
C THR A 330 -1.19 -1.00 28.41
N GLU A 331 -0.71 -1.33 27.21
CA GLU A 331 0.53 -0.79 26.63
C GLU A 331 0.40 0.69 26.25
N ASN A 332 -0.80 1.10 25.81
CA ASN A 332 -1.06 2.46 25.31
C ASN A 332 -1.77 3.37 26.32
N GLY A 333 -2.06 2.89 27.55
CA GLY A 333 -2.73 3.67 28.58
C GLY A 333 -4.21 3.99 28.25
N ILE A 334 -4.85 3.17 27.43
CA ILE A 334 -6.25 3.31 27.01
C ILE A 334 -7.17 2.59 28.00
N GLU A 335 -8.36 3.15 28.29
CA GLU A 335 -9.36 2.50 29.13
C GLU A 335 -9.87 1.23 28.46
N PHE A 336 -9.80 0.10 29.18
CA PHE A 336 -10.36 -1.18 28.74
C PHE A 336 -11.66 -1.47 29.44
N ILE A 337 -12.71 -1.75 28.67
CA ILE A 337 -14.04 -2.13 29.16
C ILE A 337 -14.25 -3.62 28.91
N GLU A 338 -14.27 -4.42 29.97
CA GLU A 338 -14.47 -5.87 29.85
C GLU A 338 -15.91 -6.20 29.43
N ILE A 339 -16.04 -7.04 28.41
CA ILE A 339 -17.34 -7.60 27.97
C ILE A 339 -17.53 -8.95 28.65
N GLU A 340 -18.60 -9.05 29.46
CA GLU A 340 -19.01 -10.31 30.02
C GLU A 340 -19.53 -11.25 28.92
N PRO A 341 -19.07 -12.52 28.87
CA PRO A 341 -19.65 -13.47 27.94
C PRO A 341 -21.18 -13.58 28.22
N ALA A 342 -21.95 -13.50 27.14
CA ALA A 342 -23.40 -13.55 27.23
C ALA A 342 -23.83 -14.77 28.09
N ASN A 343 -24.30 -14.48 29.29
CA ASN A 343 -24.83 -15.51 30.19
C ASN A 343 -26.08 -16.03 29.52
N THR A 344 -26.03 -17.17 28.85
CA THR A 344 -27.19 -17.89 28.35
C THR A 344 -27.92 -18.48 29.54
N ASP A 345 -28.53 -17.58 30.35
CA ASP A 345 -29.47 -17.97 31.37
C ASP A 345 -30.80 -18.35 30.67
N THR A 346 -30.82 -19.52 30.07
CA THR A 346 -32.05 -20.19 29.69
C THR A 346 -32.69 -20.64 30.95
N GLY A 347 -33.70 -19.84 31.39
CA GLY A 347 -34.61 -20.17 32.48
C GLY A 347 -34.95 -21.65 32.46
N LYS A 348 -34.81 -22.24 33.64
CA LYS A 348 -35.21 -23.54 34.11
C LYS A 348 -36.20 -24.28 33.21
N ASN A 349 -35.73 -25.28 32.49
CA ASN A 349 -36.35 -26.58 32.41
C ASN A 349 -35.32 -27.67 32.20
N SER A 350 -35.23 -28.55 33.16
CA SER A 350 -34.35 -29.67 33.29
C SER A 350 -34.45 -30.64 32.12
N SER A 351 -33.43 -30.67 31.25
CA SER A 351 -32.96 -31.91 30.64
C SER A 351 -31.47 -31.70 30.38
N GLU A 352 -30.67 -32.41 31.17
CA GLU A 352 -29.22 -32.44 31.04
C GLU A 352 -28.79 -32.91 29.63
N SER A 353 -28.43 -32.00 28.73
CA SER A 353 -27.56 -32.34 27.64
C SER A 353 -26.13 -32.01 28.08
N LYS A 354 -25.44 -32.99 28.62
CA LYS A 354 -23.99 -32.95 28.86
C LYS A 354 -23.29 -32.72 27.54
N VAL A 355 -22.86 -31.49 27.29
CA VAL A 355 -21.85 -31.23 26.24
C VAL A 355 -20.63 -32.01 26.65
N LYS A 356 -20.28 -33.01 25.84
CA LYS A 356 -19.15 -33.88 26.11
C LYS A 356 -17.89 -33.02 26.14
N PRO A 357 -17.03 -33.13 27.19
CA PRO A 357 -15.78 -32.35 27.33
C PRO A 357 -14.84 -32.45 26.11
N GLY A 358 -15.05 -33.45 25.24
CA GLY A 358 -14.22 -33.67 24.03
C GLY A 358 -14.39 -32.63 22.92
N VAL A 359 -15.51 -31.84 22.86
CA VAL A 359 -15.70 -30.87 21.77
C VAL A 359 -14.90 -29.59 22.05
N VAL A 360 -14.85 -29.12 23.30
CA VAL A 360 -14.07 -27.94 23.67
C VAL A 360 -12.56 -28.23 23.56
N ILE A 361 -12.14 -29.43 23.93
CA ILE A 361 -10.75 -29.87 23.79
C ILE A 361 -10.33 -29.97 22.31
N SER A 362 -11.27 -30.35 21.41
CA SER A 362 -10.99 -30.47 19.98
C SER A 362 -10.76 -29.12 19.31
N ILE A 363 -11.47 -28.07 19.74
CA ILE A 363 -11.31 -26.68 19.21
C ILE A 363 -9.98 -26.09 19.70
N CYS A 364 -9.64 -26.29 20.98
CA CYS A 364 -8.35 -25.82 21.53
C CYS A 364 -7.13 -26.55 20.92
N ILE A 365 -7.27 -27.86 20.57
CA ILE A 365 -6.20 -28.60 19.91
C ILE A 365 -6.03 -28.14 18.44
N ALA A 366 -7.12 -27.84 17.73
CA ALA A 366 -7.06 -27.32 16.37
C ALA A 366 -6.36 -25.95 16.31
N ALA A 367 -6.69 -25.04 17.24
CA ALA A 367 -6.01 -23.75 17.36
C ALA A 367 -4.51 -23.91 17.70
N ALA A 368 -4.16 -24.79 18.64
CA ALA A 368 -2.78 -25.07 18.99
C ALA A 368 -1.97 -25.68 17.84
N VAL A 369 -2.57 -26.53 17.02
CA VAL A 369 -1.94 -27.12 15.83
C VAL A 369 -1.68 -26.06 14.76
N ILE A 370 -2.62 -25.11 14.54
CA ILE A 370 -2.42 -24.00 13.60
C ILE A 370 -1.27 -23.11 14.05
N ILE A 371 -1.21 -22.75 15.33
CA ILE A 371 -0.12 -21.94 15.91
C ILE A 371 1.23 -22.66 15.74
N ILE A 372 1.30 -23.97 15.98
CA ILE A 372 2.53 -24.75 15.81
C ILE A 372 2.95 -24.80 14.33
N VAL A 373 2.01 -24.94 13.40
CA VAL A 373 2.30 -24.95 11.96
C VAL A 373 2.84 -23.58 11.51
N VAL A 374 2.24 -22.48 11.99
CA VAL A 374 2.72 -21.12 11.70
C VAL A 374 4.13 -20.91 12.28
N ILE A 375 4.39 -21.32 13.53
CA ILE A 375 5.73 -21.21 14.13
C ILE A 375 6.77 -22.05 13.35
N ILE A 376 6.41 -23.26 12.89
CA ILE A 376 7.30 -24.10 12.09
C ILE A 376 7.55 -23.44 10.73
N PHE A 377 6.53 -22.84 10.12
CA PHE A 377 6.65 -22.15 8.83
C PHE A 377 7.56 -20.92 8.96
N VAL A 378 7.33 -20.07 9.96
CA VAL A 378 8.18 -18.90 10.23
C VAL A 378 9.63 -19.27 10.53
N LYS A 379 9.86 -20.38 11.30
CA LYS A 379 11.22 -20.88 11.52
C LYS A 379 11.86 -21.44 10.27
N LYS A 380 11.07 -22.06 9.38
CA LYS A 380 11.58 -22.59 8.12
C LYS A 380 11.94 -21.47 7.15
N VAL A 381 11.14 -20.40 7.07
CA VAL A 381 11.46 -19.20 6.28
C VAL A 381 12.72 -18.51 6.81
N LYS A 382 12.87 -18.34 8.12
CA LYS A 382 14.10 -17.76 8.73
C LYS A 382 15.36 -18.61 8.51
N ASN A 383 15.22 -19.91 8.34
CA ASN A 383 16.38 -20.78 8.05
C ASN A 383 16.76 -20.81 6.55
N TYR A 384 15.88 -20.33 5.64
CA TYR A 384 16.25 -20.20 4.22
C TYR A 384 17.07 -18.93 3.94
N ASP A 385 17.01 -17.90 4.81
CA ASP A 385 17.79 -16.66 4.66
C ASP A 385 19.22 -16.75 5.26
N TYR A 386 19.64 -17.92 5.78
CA TYR A 386 20.93 -18.04 6.47
C TYR A 386 21.94 -18.99 5.82
N ASP A 387 21.61 -19.62 4.70
CA ASP A 387 22.47 -20.61 4.05
C ASP A 387 23.17 -20.14 2.76
N ASP A 388 23.15 -18.84 2.44
CA ASP A 388 23.84 -18.24 1.28
C ASP A 388 24.82 -17.11 1.67
N GLU A 389 25.67 -17.33 2.67
CA GLU A 389 26.92 -16.60 2.82
C GLU A 389 28.10 -17.56 2.73
N ASN A 390 28.57 -17.65 1.52
CA ASN A 390 29.84 -18.09 0.98
C ASN A 390 31.00 -17.97 1.97
N GLU A 391 31.51 -19.12 2.44
CA GLU A 391 32.89 -19.24 2.89
C GLU A 391 33.83 -19.13 1.66
N GLY A 392 34.24 -17.93 1.34
CA GLY A 392 35.33 -17.67 0.41
C GLY A 392 36.64 -17.66 1.16
N ASP A 393 37.42 -18.70 0.95
CA ASP A 393 38.82 -18.86 1.30
C ASP A 393 39.64 -17.57 1.06
N TYR A 394 40.13 -17.01 2.15
CA TYR A 394 41.24 -16.06 2.14
C TYR A 394 42.47 -16.75 2.77
N ASP A 395 43.19 -17.49 1.94
CA ASP A 395 44.57 -17.87 2.23
C ASP A 395 45.50 -17.47 1.08
N ASP A 396 46.62 -16.92 1.47
CA ASP A 396 47.86 -16.68 0.73
C ASP A 396 47.97 -15.43 -0.15
N TYR A 397 48.31 -14.31 0.49
CA TYR A 397 49.34 -13.42 -0.01
C TYR A 397 50.44 -13.25 1.05
N LYS A 398 51.50 -14.08 0.93
CA LYS A 398 52.76 -13.88 1.60
C LYS A 398 53.49 -12.70 0.98
N ASP A 399 53.86 -11.80 1.85
CA ASP A 399 54.84 -10.74 1.79
C ASP A 399 56.22 -11.30 1.39
N ASP A 400 56.71 -10.93 0.17
CA ASP A 400 58.10 -11.08 -0.23
C ASP A 400 58.69 -9.70 -0.51
N SER A 401 59.04 -9.02 0.58
CA SER A 401 59.97 -7.90 0.56
C SER A 401 61.05 -8.12 1.58
N GLU A 402 62.14 -8.79 1.17
CA GLU A 402 63.49 -8.56 1.75
C GLU A 402 64.56 -9.12 0.82
N GLU A 403 65.61 -8.28 0.71
CA GLU A 403 67.00 -8.53 0.30
C GLU A 403 67.37 -8.51 -1.21
N SER A 404 67.97 -7.43 -1.58
CA SER A 404 69.39 -7.50 -2.05
C SER A 404 70.05 -6.13 -1.98
N GLU A 405 70.95 -6.05 -1.03
CA GLU A 405 72.03 -5.08 -0.95
C GLU A 405 73.04 -5.27 -2.09
N ASN A 406 73.55 -4.13 -2.54
CA ASN A 406 75.00 -3.87 -2.61
C ASN A 406 75.78 -4.27 -3.86
N ASN A 407 76.51 -3.27 -4.28
CA ASN A 407 77.75 -3.16 -5.11
C ASN A 407 77.47 -2.56 -6.49
N GLY A 408 78.06 -1.42 -6.86
CA GLY A 408 79.37 -0.83 -6.57
C GLY A 408 79.99 -0.46 -7.85
N ASN A 409 80.53 0.79 -7.95
CA ASN A 409 81.55 1.27 -8.83
C ASN A 409 81.30 1.30 -10.38
N GLU A 410 81.24 2.38 -10.97
CA GLU A 410 82.17 3.37 -11.54
C GLU A 410 81.46 4.54 -12.19
#